data_63d36f0cc9f0d6fff5cb486ed4433c31
#
_entry.id   63d36f0cc9f0d6fff5cb486ed4433c31
#
_cell.length_a   1.000
_cell.length_b   1.000
_cell.length_c   1.000
_cell.angle_alpha   90.00
_cell.angle_beta   90.00
_cell.angle_gamma   90.00
#
_symmetry.space_group_name_H-M   'P 1'
#
loop_
_entity.id
_entity.type
_entity.pdbx_description
1 polymer ?
#
loop_
_entity_poly.entity_id
_entity_poly.type
_entity_poly.pdbx_seq_one_letter_code
_entity_poly.pdbx_strand_id
1 'polypeptide(L)'
;MKQIENIIIVGGGTAGWLTACILASEFRDERGAPSMGISLIESPDIPTLGVGEGTWPTMRTTLEKIDLPESEFLTHCLASFKQGTLFEDWQFPGHRYIHPFTPPARKDSIDLGAAWDASRNPLPFGVATCPTASLAMTDKAPKKITTPEYAFSANYGYHLDAGAFADLLTRHGVSYLGIQHIPTRIQEPKFDEAGYITALQTESGALIEGDLFIDCSGSQALLFGQHLNTSLVPKSDILFNDAALAVQVSHPAEDTPIASSTRSTAQSNGWIWDIALQHRRGIGYVHSTAFIDESEAETELRRYIAKEFGEKAAESIQPRKLKFQPGYRTSFWEKNCVAIGMSAGFIEPLEASALVMVETSAWLLARSVPLCREHIELSAKPFNQALLHHWERIIHFLKLHYVLSEREGAYWEAHRNPSSWPGSLADDLSSWRQRPIDHGEADRITDLFPAASYQYIYHGMGKPVGSDGRNRRTRQQVAQAAPQLFDDVQRAQQALFTAMPSNRDLLDKIKAFGQPRI
;
A
#
# COMPACT_ATOMS: atom_id res chain seq x y z
N MET A 1 39.05 -2.05 8.91
CA MET A 1 37.65 -1.83 8.45
C MET A 1 36.72 -2.34 9.55
N LYS A 2 35.82 -1.50 10.02
CA LYS A 2 34.83 -1.90 11.03
C LYS A 2 33.69 -2.66 10.32
N GLN A 3 33.52 -3.93 10.64
CA GLN A 3 32.45 -4.76 10.09
C GLN A 3 31.07 -4.29 10.59
N ILE A 4 30.03 -4.53 9.81
CA ILE A 4 28.65 -4.33 10.20
C ILE A 4 28.13 -5.71 10.60
N GLU A 5 27.93 -5.92 11.91
CA GLU A 5 27.53 -7.19 12.49
C GLU A 5 26.22 -7.08 13.26
N ASN A 6 25.86 -5.86 13.71
CA ASN A 6 24.70 -5.62 14.55
C ASN A 6 23.83 -4.49 14.01
N ILE A 7 22.58 -4.81 13.71
CA ILE A 7 21.56 -3.88 13.28
C ILE A 7 20.58 -3.62 14.43
N ILE A 8 20.37 -2.34 14.74
CA ILE A 8 19.43 -1.89 15.78
C ILE A 8 18.25 -1.19 15.11
N ILE A 9 17.04 -1.70 15.34
CA ILE A 9 15.78 -1.14 14.82
C ILE A 9 15.06 -0.44 15.97
N VAL A 10 14.65 0.81 15.77
CA VAL A 10 13.94 1.62 16.78
C VAL A 10 12.49 1.82 16.36
N GLY A 11 11.56 1.26 17.10
CA GLY A 11 10.12 1.32 16.89
C GLY A 11 9.48 -0.05 16.69
N GLY A 12 8.57 -0.44 17.57
CA GLY A 12 7.90 -1.74 17.62
C GLY A 12 6.55 -1.82 16.88
N GLY A 13 6.24 -0.83 16.04
CA GLY A 13 5.06 -0.90 15.17
C GLY A 13 5.26 -1.86 13.98
N THR A 14 4.22 -2.00 13.13
CA THR A 14 4.24 -2.86 11.93
C THR A 14 5.49 -2.63 11.07
N ALA A 15 5.89 -1.37 10.83
CA ALA A 15 7.06 -1.06 10.01
C ALA A 15 8.37 -1.62 10.60
N GLY A 16 8.57 -1.48 11.91
CA GLY A 16 9.78 -1.97 12.59
C GLY A 16 9.86 -3.50 12.59
N TRP A 17 8.80 -4.17 13.01
CA TRP A 17 8.76 -5.63 13.05
C TRP A 17 8.82 -6.28 11.66
N LEU A 18 8.12 -5.71 10.67
CA LEU A 18 8.20 -6.20 9.28
C LEU A 18 9.62 -6.04 8.72
N THR A 19 10.26 -4.89 8.95
CA THR A 19 11.67 -4.66 8.59
C THR A 19 12.60 -5.64 9.29
N ALA A 20 12.42 -5.86 10.59
CA ALA A 20 13.22 -6.79 11.38
C ALA A 20 13.10 -8.23 10.85
N CYS A 21 11.88 -8.69 10.59
CA CYS A 21 11.62 -10.03 10.05
C CYS A 21 12.23 -10.22 8.64
N ILE A 22 12.11 -9.22 7.75
CA ILE A 22 12.72 -9.25 6.42
C ILE A 22 14.24 -9.36 6.52
N LEU A 23 14.88 -8.51 7.31
CA LEU A 23 16.33 -8.53 7.47
C LEU A 23 16.81 -9.83 8.12
N ALA A 24 16.12 -10.31 9.16
CA ALA A 24 16.47 -11.55 9.84
C ALA A 24 16.31 -12.78 8.94
N SER A 25 15.37 -12.78 7.99
CA SER A 25 15.21 -13.87 7.03
C SER A 25 16.30 -13.87 5.96
N GLU A 26 16.74 -12.69 5.51
CA GLU A 26 17.79 -12.55 4.48
C GLU A 26 19.21 -12.76 5.04
N PHE A 27 19.47 -12.38 6.30
CA PHE A 27 20.79 -12.51 6.94
C PHE A 27 20.93 -13.83 7.68
N ARG A 28 20.85 -14.93 6.93
CA ARG A 28 21.11 -16.29 7.41
C ARG A 28 22.18 -16.97 6.58
N ASP A 29 22.97 -17.80 7.22
CA ASP A 29 23.94 -18.65 6.52
C ASP A 29 23.26 -19.84 5.82
N GLU A 30 24.02 -20.64 5.09
CA GLU A 30 23.55 -21.84 4.38
C GLU A 30 22.89 -22.89 5.31
N ARG A 31 23.12 -22.79 6.62
CA ARG A 31 22.54 -23.68 7.64
C ARG A 31 21.33 -23.07 8.33
N GLY A 32 20.95 -21.86 7.92
CA GLY A 32 19.84 -21.10 8.51
C GLY A 32 20.18 -20.39 9.83
N ALA A 33 21.48 -20.37 10.24
CA ALA A 33 21.89 -19.62 11.42
C ALA A 33 22.01 -18.11 11.10
N PRO A 34 21.68 -17.22 12.06
CA PRO A 34 21.86 -15.78 11.86
C PRO A 34 23.31 -15.42 11.52
N SER A 35 23.51 -14.72 10.41
CA SER A 35 24.83 -14.18 10.00
C SER A 35 25.03 -12.73 10.46
N MET A 36 23.98 -12.11 11.03
CA MET A 36 23.98 -10.74 11.55
C MET A 36 23.08 -10.64 12.78
N GLY A 37 23.50 -9.91 13.81
CA GLY A 37 22.68 -9.63 14.99
C GLY A 37 21.60 -8.60 14.66
N ILE A 38 20.34 -8.92 14.96
CA ILE A 38 19.22 -7.99 14.79
C ILE A 38 18.51 -7.81 16.11
N SER A 39 18.46 -6.55 16.58
CA SER A 39 17.74 -6.15 17.80
C SER A 39 16.69 -5.11 17.47
N LEU A 40 15.50 -5.26 18.05
CA LEU A 40 14.43 -4.27 17.95
C LEU A 40 14.13 -3.66 19.31
N ILE A 41 14.18 -2.34 19.37
CA ILE A 41 13.86 -1.55 20.57
C ILE A 41 12.44 -1.01 20.44
N GLU A 42 11.62 -1.31 21.43
CA GLU A 42 10.22 -0.88 21.47
C GLU A 42 9.90 -0.18 22.80
N SER A 43 9.27 1.00 22.72
CA SER A 43 8.75 1.66 23.91
C SER A 43 7.49 0.95 24.40
N PRO A 44 7.44 0.50 25.67
CA PRO A 44 6.29 -0.23 26.20
C PRO A 44 5.00 0.61 26.31
N ASP A 45 5.12 1.95 26.25
CA ASP A 45 4.01 2.86 26.52
C ASP A 45 3.38 3.46 25.25
N ILE A 46 3.89 3.13 24.06
CA ILE A 46 3.37 3.67 22.79
C ILE A 46 2.55 2.58 22.10
N PRO A 47 1.20 2.69 22.11
CA PRO A 47 0.37 1.69 21.47
C PRO A 47 0.46 1.77 19.93
N THR A 48 0.42 0.61 19.28
CA THR A 48 0.29 0.54 17.83
C THR A 48 -1.04 1.14 17.37
N LEU A 49 -1.01 1.89 16.27
CA LEU A 49 -2.21 2.46 15.66
C LEU A 49 -3.06 1.34 15.05
N GLY A 50 -4.09 0.90 15.79
CA GLY A 50 -4.99 -0.18 15.38
C GLY A 50 -6.05 0.26 14.37
N VAL A 51 -5.66 0.63 13.17
CA VAL A 51 -6.57 0.81 12.02
C VAL A 51 -6.53 -0.43 11.13
N GLY A 52 -7.57 -0.63 10.31
CA GLY A 52 -7.49 -1.64 9.25
C GLY A 52 -6.57 -1.14 8.14
N GLU A 53 -5.66 -1.99 7.68
CA GLU A 53 -4.74 -1.68 6.59
C GLU A 53 -4.96 -2.58 5.39
N GLY A 54 -4.71 -2.04 4.19
CA GLY A 54 -4.65 -2.83 2.96
C GLY A 54 -3.21 -3.07 2.54
N THR A 55 -2.94 -4.24 1.96
CA THR A 55 -1.63 -4.56 1.39
C THR A 55 -1.72 -4.77 -0.11
N TRP A 56 -0.56 -4.85 -0.74
CA TRP A 56 -0.42 -5.26 -2.13
C TRP A 56 -0.07 -6.76 -2.23
N PRO A 57 -0.11 -7.34 -3.43
CA PRO A 57 0.28 -8.73 -3.65
C PRO A 57 1.71 -9.07 -3.24
N THR A 58 2.61 -8.09 -3.14
CA THR A 58 3.98 -8.25 -2.65
C THR A 58 4.03 -8.80 -1.23
N MET A 59 3.05 -8.46 -0.39
CA MET A 59 2.98 -8.97 0.99
C MET A 59 2.92 -10.50 1.05
N ARG A 60 2.28 -11.17 0.07
CA ARG A 60 2.31 -12.64 0.01
C ARG A 60 3.73 -13.18 -0.10
N THR A 61 4.51 -12.62 -1.03
CA THR A 61 5.91 -13.01 -1.21
C THR A 61 6.76 -12.66 0.02
N THR A 62 6.48 -11.55 0.69
CA THR A 62 7.17 -11.17 1.92
C THR A 62 6.88 -12.15 3.05
N LEU A 63 5.60 -12.48 3.29
CA LEU A 63 5.21 -13.45 4.32
C LEU A 63 5.78 -14.84 4.05
N GLU A 64 5.74 -15.30 2.80
CA GLU A 64 6.34 -16.57 2.37
C GLU A 64 7.85 -16.59 2.62
N LYS A 65 8.59 -15.53 2.26
CA LYS A 65 10.04 -15.43 2.44
C LYS A 65 10.50 -15.35 3.90
N ILE A 66 9.69 -14.80 4.78
CA ILE A 66 9.96 -14.82 6.22
C ILE A 66 9.48 -16.11 6.89
N ASP A 67 9.05 -17.11 6.12
CA ASP A 67 8.52 -18.40 6.59
C ASP A 67 7.30 -18.30 7.52
N LEU A 68 6.46 -17.28 7.35
CA LEU A 68 5.23 -17.11 8.12
C LEU A 68 4.07 -17.79 7.39
N PRO A 69 3.40 -18.81 7.96
CA PRO A 69 2.30 -19.50 7.30
C PRO A 69 1.11 -18.58 7.01
N GLU A 70 0.54 -18.66 5.79
CA GLU A 70 -0.59 -17.82 5.40
C GLU A 70 -1.83 -18.07 6.27
N SER A 71 -2.09 -19.33 6.62
CA SER A 71 -3.22 -19.71 7.48
C SER A 71 -3.10 -19.14 8.89
N GLU A 72 -1.87 -19.08 9.45
CA GLU A 72 -1.60 -18.44 10.74
C GLU A 72 -1.83 -16.94 10.66
N PHE A 73 -1.29 -16.28 9.62
CA PHE A 73 -1.47 -14.86 9.36
C PHE A 73 -2.95 -14.50 9.22
N LEU A 74 -3.71 -15.21 8.36
CA LEU A 74 -5.13 -14.95 8.13
C LEU A 74 -5.96 -15.08 9.41
N THR A 75 -5.64 -16.05 10.25
CA THR A 75 -6.38 -16.33 11.49
C THR A 75 -6.01 -15.33 12.58
N HIS A 76 -4.71 -15.08 12.80
CA HIS A 76 -4.26 -14.21 13.89
C HIS A 76 -4.56 -12.75 13.63
N CYS A 77 -4.30 -12.27 12.41
CA CYS A 77 -4.54 -10.88 12.03
C CYS A 77 -5.99 -10.59 11.65
N LEU A 78 -6.90 -11.57 11.79
CA LEU A 78 -8.30 -11.47 11.34
C LEU A 78 -8.38 -10.93 9.90
N ALA A 79 -7.40 -11.29 9.08
CA ALA A 79 -7.18 -10.74 7.76
C ALA A 79 -8.19 -11.29 6.75
N SER A 80 -8.41 -10.56 5.68
CA SER A 80 -9.24 -10.97 4.55
C SER A 80 -8.50 -10.75 3.22
N PHE A 81 -8.97 -11.40 2.16
CA PHE A 81 -8.37 -11.28 0.83
C PHE A 81 -8.81 -9.97 0.17
N LYS A 82 -7.83 -9.20 -0.33
CA LYS A 82 -8.02 -7.99 -1.12
C LYS A 82 -7.58 -8.25 -2.56
N GLN A 83 -8.44 -7.98 -3.54
CA GLN A 83 -8.15 -8.21 -4.96
C GLN A 83 -8.02 -6.91 -5.76
N GLY A 84 -8.16 -5.75 -5.11
CA GLY A 84 -8.07 -4.44 -5.74
C GLY A 84 -8.69 -3.32 -4.91
N THR A 85 -8.96 -2.19 -5.56
CA THR A 85 -9.67 -1.04 -5.00
C THR A 85 -10.86 -0.71 -5.88
N LEU A 86 -12.05 -0.64 -5.27
CA LEU A 86 -13.28 -0.19 -5.92
C LEU A 86 -13.47 1.29 -5.65
N PHE A 87 -13.43 2.09 -6.69
CA PHE A 87 -13.61 3.53 -6.63
C PHE A 87 -15.06 3.90 -6.89
N GLU A 88 -15.67 4.66 -5.98
CA GLU A 88 -17.06 5.12 -6.05
C GLU A 88 -17.11 6.64 -6.01
N ASP A 89 -17.90 7.23 -6.88
CA ASP A 89 -18.13 8.68 -6.96
C ASP A 89 -16.89 9.53 -7.35
N TRP A 90 -15.80 8.95 -7.81
CA TRP A 90 -14.57 9.70 -8.08
C TRP A 90 -14.64 10.57 -9.34
N GLN A 91 -15.18 10.06 -10.45
CA GLN A 91 -15.34 10.88 -11.66
C GLN A 91 -16.47 11.89 -11.46
N PHE A 92 -17.66 11.38 -11.14
CA PHE A 92 -18.86 12.14 -10.79
C PHE A 92 -19.74 11.28 -9.85
N PRO A 93 -20.72 11.86 -9.13
CA PRO A 93 -21.61 11.08 -8.27
C PRO A 93 -22.33 9.95 -9.00
N GLY A 94 -22.28 8.74 -8.45
CA GLY A 94 -22.85 7.52 -9.03
C GLY A 94 -21.92 6.75 -9.96
N HIS A 95 -20.78 7.30 -10.34
CA HIS A 95 -19.78 6.59 -11.14
C HIS A 95 -19.00 5.57 -10.30
N ARG A 96 -18.68 4.40 -10.89
CA ARG A 96 -17.92 3.32 -10.26
C ARG A 96 -16.92 2.72 -11.23
N TYR A 97 -15.69 2.48 -10.76
CA TYR A 97 -14.69 1.71 -11.50
C TYR A 97 -13.83 0.88 -10.55
N ILE A 98 -13.18 -0.13 -11.09
CA ILE A 98 -12.32 -1.05 -10.33
C ILE A 98 -10.87 -0.93 -10.80
N HIS A 99 -9.94 -0.90 -9.84
CA HIS A 99 -8.51 -1.10 -10.04
C HIS A 99 -8.11 -2.46 -9.42
N PRO A 100 -8.18 -3.56 -10.19
CA PRO A 100 -7.84 -4.89 -9.70
C PRO A 100 -6.33 -5.10 -9.68
N PHE A 101 -5.84 -6.00 -8.83
CA PHE A 101 -4.43 -6.40 -8.83
C PHE A 101 -4.03 -7.30 -10.02
N THR A 102 -5.00 -7.90 -10.68
CA THR A 102 -4.77 -8.63 -11.93
C THR A 102 -4.71 -7.63 -13.07
N PRO A 103 -3.64 -7.60 -13.89
CA PRO A 103 -3.55 -6.69 -15.02
C PRO A 103 -4.58 -7.00 -16.10
N PRO A 104 -4.85 -6.07 -17.03
CA PRO A 104 -5.66 -6.33 -18.21
C PRO A 104 -5.15 -7.55 -18.95
N ALA A 105 -6.06 -8.38 -19.48
CA ALA A 105 -5.70 -9.53 -20.29
C ALA A 105 -4.89 -9.09 -21.50
N ARG A 106 -3.88 -9.88 -21.89
CA ARG A 106 -3.01 -9.63 -23.03
C ARG A 106 -3.14 -10.75 -24.04
N LYS A 107 -3.14 -10.38 -25.30
CA LYS A 107 -2.99 -11.32 -26.40
C LYS A 107 -2.07 -10.68 -27.43
N ASP A 108 -0.90 -11.24 -27.58
CA ASP A 108 0.14 -10.71 -28.49
C ASP A 108 0.50 -9.24 -28.16
N SER A 109 0.54 -8.38 -29.16
CA SER A 109 0.82 -6.94 -29.04
C SER A 109 -0.42 -6.06 -28.98
N ILE A 110 -1.61 -6.62 -28.65
CA ILE A 110 -2.86 -5.87 -28.64
C ILE A 110 -2.94 -5.00 -27.39
N ASP A 111 -3.03 -3.69 -27.59
CA ASP A 111 -3.37 -2.73 -26.54
C ASP A 111 -4.88 -2.74 -26.28
N LEU A 112 -5.28 -3.20 -25.10
CA LEU A 112 -6.68 -3.29 -24.70
C LEU A 112 -7.32 -1.93 -24.40
N GLY A 113 -6.54 -0.93 -23.98
CA GLY A 113 -7.05 0.41 -23.74
C GLY A 113 -7.51 1.04 -25.05
N ALA A 114 -6.63 1.01 -26.06
CA ALA A 114 -6.96 1.49 -27.39
C ALA A 114 -8.09 0.66 -28.04
N ALA A 115 -8.11 -0.65 -27.82
CA ALA A 115 -9.16 -1.54 -28.32
C ALA A 115 -10.52 -1.26 -27.67
N TRP A 116 -10.56 -1.03 -26.36
CA TRP A 116 -11.77 -0.72 -25.61
C TRP A 116 -12.38 0.60 -26.08
N ASP A 117 -11.59 1.64 -26.20
CA ASP A 117 -12.02 2.96 -26.68
C ASP A 117 -12.49 2.90 -28.15
N ALA A 118 -11.69 2.31 -29.04
CA ALA A 118 -12.02 2.20 -30.46
C ALA A 118 -13.27 1.36 -30.74
N SER A 119 -13.53 0.33 -29.94
CA SER A 119 -14.73 -0.53 -30.06
C SER A 119 -15.98 0.09 -29.43
N ARG A 120 -15.86 1.19 -28.70
CA ARG A 120 -16.93 1.76 -27.87
C ARG A 120 -17.59 0.71 -26.99
N ASN A 121 -16.75 -0.11 -26.34
CA ASN A 121 -17.25 -1.18 -25.48
C ASN A 121 -18.16 -0.60 -24.37
N PRO A 122 -19.40 -1.12 -24.20
CA PRO A 122 -20.33 -0.57 -23.22
C PRO A 122 -19.96 -0.87 -21.76
N LEU A 123 -19.08 -1.85 -21.54
CA LEU A 123 -18.63 -2.22 -20.18
C LEU A 123 -17.53 -1.25 -19.71
N PRO A 124 -17.48 -0.92 -18.39
CA PRO A 124 -16.35 -0.21 -17.81
C PRO A 124 -15.03 -0.89 -18.13
N PHE A 125 -13.96 -0.12 -18.32
CA PHE A 125 -12.66 -0.63 -18.76
C PHE A 125 -12.17 -1.84 -17.96
N GLY A 126 -12.15 -1.74 -16.62
CA GLY A 126 -11.71 -2.84 -15.76
C GLY A 126 -12.53 -4.11 -15.94
N VAL A 127 -13.85 -3.98 -16.12
CA VAL A 127 -14.77 -5.11 -16.37
C VAL A 127 -14.56 -5.70 -17.76
N ALA A 128 -14.33 -4.87 -18.76
CA ALA A 128 -14.11 -5.34 -20.13
C ALA A 128 -12.77 -6.07 -20.30
N THR A 129 -11.75 -5.69 -19.54
CA THR A 129 -10.36 -6.09 -19.82
C THR A 129 -9.74 -7.03 -18.78
N CYS A 130 -10.25 -7.07 -17.54
CA CYS A 130 -9.67 -7.86 -16.46
C CYS A 130 -10.45 -9.17 -16.22
N PRO A 131 -9.81 -10.35 -16.33
CA PRO A 131 -10.51 -11.63 -16.15
C PRO A 131 -10.98 -11.92 -14.72
N THR A 132 -10.52 -11.13 -13.73
CA THR A 132 -10.88 -11.30 -12.31
C THR A 132 -11.71 -10.13 -11.74
N ALA A 133 -12.12 -9.17 -12.58
CA ALA A 133 -12.84 -7.98 -12.13
C ALA A 133 -14.12 -8.31 -11.36
N SER A 134 -14.88 -9.31 -11.82
CA SER A 134 -16.11 -9.74 -11.14
C SER A 134 -15.87 -10.26 -9.72
N LEU A 135 -14.74 -10.91 -9.45
CA LEU A 135 -14.36 -11.36 -8.11
C LEU A 135 -14.01 -10.15 -7.24
N ALA A 136 -13.18 -9.24 -7.76
CA ALA A 136 -12.73 -8.05 -7.05
C ALA A 136 -13.88 -7.08 -6.69
N MET A 137 -14.94 -7.04 -7.52
CA MET A 137 -16.11 -6.15 -7.32
C MET A 137 -17.17 -6.73 -6.38
N THR A 138 -16.97 -7.93 -5.88
CA THR A 138 -17.93 -8.66 -5.02
C THR A 138 -17.27 -9.14 -3.73
N ASP A 139 -17.80 -10.17 -3.13
CA ASP A 139 -17.30 -10.86 -1.94
C ASP A 139 -16.60 -12.19 -2.27
N LYS A 140 -16.21 -12.44 -3.52
CA LYS A 140 -15.60 -13.70 -3.95
C LYS A 140 -14.13 -13.81 -3.55
N ALA A 141 -13.72 -14.99 -3.12
CA ALA A 141 -12.34 -15.29 -2.76
C ALA A 141 -11.43 -15.47 -4.01
N PRO A 142 -10.11 -15.23 -3.88
CA PRO A 142 -9.17 -15.35 -4.99
C PRO A 142 -8.72 -16.79 -5.28
N LYS A 143 -9.12 -17.75 -4.44
CA LYS A 143 -8.70 -19.16 -4.50
C LYS A 143 -9.68 -20.08 -3.81
N LYS A 144 -9.47 -21.39 -3.94
CA LYS A 144 -10.24 -22.45 -3.25
C LYS A 144 -9.49 -22.93 -2.01
N ILE A 145 -10.19 -23.64 -1.10
CA ILE A 145 -9.56 -24.25 0.08
C ILE A 145 -8.47 -25.28 -0.29
N THR A 146 -8.59 -25.93 -1.45
CA THR A 146 -7.60 -26.89 -1.97
C THR A 146 -6.38 -26.24 -2.63
N THR A 147 -6.39 -24.91 -2.79
CA THR A 147 -5.26 -24.15 -3.33
C THR A 147 -4.23 -23.96 -2.21
N PRO A 148 -2.95 -24.28 -2.43
CA PRO A 148 -1.91 -24.11 -1.41
C PRO A 148 -1.78 -22.70 -0.88
N GLU A 149 -1.14 -22.57 0.31
CA GLU A 149 -0.75 -21.27 0.86
C GLU A 149 -0.02 -20.45 -0.22
N TYR A 150 -0.28 -19.14 -0.26
CA TYR A 150 0.29 -18.16 -1.21
C TYR A 150 0.01 -18.37 -2.70
N ALA A 151 -0.44 -19.58 -3.14
CA ALA A 151 -0.89 -19.80 -4.51
C ALA A 151 -2.30 -19.18 -4.76
N PHE A 152 -2.64 -18.91 -6.01
CA PHE A 152 -3.85 -18.17 -6.34
C PHE A 152 -4.40 -18.49 -7.74
N SER A 153 -5.71 -18.26 -7.91
CA SER A 153 -6.40 -18.20 -9.20
C SER A 153 -6.63 -16.76 -9.65
N ALA A 154 -6.78 -15.83 -8.71
CA ALA A 154 -6.84 -14.39 -8.94
C ALA A 154 -5.80 -13.69 -8.05
N ASN A 155 -5.08 -12.71 -8.58
CA ASN A 155 -4.04 -12.00 -7.82
C ASN A 155 -4.64 -11.25 -6.62
N TYR A 156 -3.98 -11.32 -5.46
CA TYR A 156 -4.48 -10.74 -4.22
C TYR A 156 -3.38 -10.25 -3.27
N GLY A 157 -3.70 -9.28 -2.46
CA GLY A 157 -3.09 -8.93 -1.20
C GLY A 157 -4.08 -9.15 -0.07
N TYR A 158 -3.95 -8.39 1.01
CA TYR A 158 -4.79 -8.58 2.20
C TYR A 158 -5.35 -7.27 2.73
N HIS A 159 -6.47 -7.37 3.44
CA HIS A 159 -6.84 -6.44 4.49
C HIS A 159 -6.48 -7.08 5.83
N LEU A 160 -5.93 -6.33 6.75
CA LEU A 160 -5.44 -6.84 8.04
C LEU A 160 -5.69 -5.85 9.18
N ASP A 161 -5.70 -6.36 10.41
CA ASP A 161 -5.61 -5.56 11.62
C ASP A 161 -4.14 -5.25 11.92
N ALA A 162 -3.76 -3.98 11.91
CA ALA A 162 -2.36 -3.56 12.04
C ALA A 162 -1.77 -3.92 13.43
N GLY A 163 -2.57 -3.84 14.49
CA GLY A 163 -2.13 -4.23 15.83
C GLY A 163 -1.86 -5.73 15.92
N ALA A 164 -2.80 -6.56 15.49
CA ALA A 164 -2.65 -8.01 15.47
C ALA A 164 -1.50 -8.45 14.56
N PHE A 165 -1.23 -7.72 13.47
CA PHE A 165 -0.10 -8.02 12.59
C PHE A 165 1.25 -7.70 13.27
N ALA A 166 1.38 -6.58 13.96
CA ALA A 166 2.57 -6.27 14.74
C ALA A 166 2.82 -7.33 15.82
N ASP A 167 1.78 -7.77 16.55
CA ASP A 167 1.87 -8.82 17.56
C ASP A 167 2.31 -10.17 16.97
N LEU A 168 1.80 -10.53 15.79
CA LEU A 168 2.19 -11.76 15.09
C LEU A 168 3.65 -11.71 14.65
N LEU A 169 4.08 -10.60 14.04
CA LEU A 169 5.46 -10.40 13.62
C LEU A 169 6.42 -10.41 14.82
N THR A 170 6.02 -9.82 15.96
CA THR A 170 6.80 -9.86 17.21
C THR A 170 7.04 -11.29 17.66
N ARG A 171 5.98 -12.11 17.76
CA ARG A 171 6.10 -13.51 18.17
C ARG A 171 6.96 -14.32 17.21
N HIS A 172 6.70 -14.17 15.90
CA HIS A 172 7.44 -14.86 14.84
C HIS A 172 8.91 -14.43 14.82
N GLY A 173 9.18 -13.13 14.88
CA GLY A 173 10.52 -12.55 14.90
C GLY A 173 11.36 -13.04 16.08
N VAL A 174 10.79 -13.02 17.27
CA VAL A 174 11.50 -13.44 18.49
C VAL A 174 11.68 -14.95 18.55
N SER A 175 10.60 -15.72 18.33
CA SER A 175 10.62 -17.17 18.57
C SER A 175 11.20 -17.98 17.41
N TYR A 176 11.08 -17.51 16.16
CA TYR A 176 11.50 -18.25 14.97
C TYR A 176 12.70 -17.63 14.26
N LEU A 177 12.71 -16.29 14.11
CA LEU A 177 13.80 -15.61 13.40
C LEU A 177 14.97 -15.22 14.30
N GLY A 178 14.85 -15.31 15.64
CA GLY A 178 15.92 -15.03 16.58
C GLY A 178 16.21 -13.55 16.80
N ILE A 179 15.25 -12.67 16.51
CA ILE A 179 15.35 -11.22 16.73
C ILE A 179 15.37 -10.94 18.24
N GLN A 180 16.33 -10.14 18.69
CA GLN A 180 16.37 -9.69 20.09
C GLN A 180 15.37 -8.55 20.30
N HIS A 181 14.33 -8.78 21.11
CA HIS A 181 13.37 -7.74 21.50
C HIS A 181 13.85 -7.04 22.78
N ILE A 182 13.96 -5.71 22.74
CA ILE A 182 14.42 -4.88 23.87
C ILE A 182 13.30 -3.87 24.22
N PRO A 183 12.44 -4.19 25.20
CA PRO A 183 11.37 -3.28 25.64
C PRO A 183 11.96 -2.16 26.53
N THR A 184 12.28 -1.03 25.89
CA THR A 184 12.84 0.14 26.59
C THR A 184 12.60 1.42 25.78
N ARG A 185 12.65 2.57 26.47
CA ARG A 185 12.65 3.88 25.80
C ARG A 185 14.07 4.34 25.53
N ILE A 186 14.27 4.91 24.35
CA ILE A 186 15.49 5.61 23.99
C ILE A 186 15.39 7.05 24.44
N GLN A 187 16.44 7.52 25.11
CA GLN A 187 16.61 8.91 25.52
C GLN A 187 17.31 9.71 24.43
N GLU A 188 18.51 9.24 24.00
CA GLU A 188 19.30 9.92 22.96
C GLU A 188 20.30 8.97 22.29
N PRO A 189 20.69 9.24 21.03
CA PRO A 189 21.82 8.57 20.39
C PRO A 189 23.17 9.16 20.86
N LYS A 190 24.22 8.32 20.88
CA LYS A 190 25.59 8.74 21.06
C LYS A 190 26.32 8.70 19.73
N PHE A 191 27.13 9.71 19.43
CA PHE A 191 27.84 9.87 18.18
C PHE A 191 29.36 9.79 18.37
N ASP A 192 30.06 9.33 17.34
CA ASP A 192 31.49 9.54 17.22
C ASP A 192 31.82 10.92 16.59
N GLU A 193 33.12 11.23 16.49
CA GLU A 193 33.63 12.48 15.92
C GLU A 193 33.24 12.68 14.44
N ALA A 194 32.98 11.58 13.71
CA ALA A 194 32.55 11.61 12.30
C ALA A 194 31.02 11.70 12.15
N GLY A 195 30.26 11.76 13.25
CA GLY A 195 28.81 11.88 13.27
C GLY A 195 28.05 10.58 12.97
N TYR A 196 28.69 9.42 13.18
CA TYR A 196 27.99 8.14 13.13
C TYR A 196 27.47 7.77 14.52
N ILE A 197 26.28 7.17 14.58
CA ILE A 197 25.72 6.65 15.82
C ILE A 197 26.56 5.47 16.29
N THR A 198 27.00 5.48 17.54
CA THR A 198 27.76 4.39 18.16
C THR A 198 26.92 3.56 19.11
N ALA A 199 25.97 4.21 19.80
CA ALA A 199 25.05 3.57 20.74
C ALA A 199 23.79 4.40 20.92
N LEU A 200 22.74 3.77 21.44
CA LEU A 200 21.52 4.43 21.90
C LEU A 200 21.49 4.35 23.43
N GLN A 201 21.37 5.50 24.08
CA GLN A 201 21.19 5.58 25.53
C GLN A 201 19.72 5.41 25.87
N THR A 202 19.43 4.49 26.78
CA THR A 202 18.08 4.27 27.31
C THR A 202 17.76 5.23 28.46
N GLU A 203 16.50 5.36 28.84
CA GLU A 203 16.08 6.13 30.03
C GLU A 203 16.71 5.59 31.33
N SER A 204 17.06 4.31 31.42
CA SER A 204 17.78 3.73 32.56
C SER A 204 19.29 4.04 32.55
N GLY A 205 19.79 4.72 31.53
CA GLY A 205 21.21 5.03 31.35
C GLY A 205 22.04 3.91 30.71
N ALA A 206 21.46 2.76 30.38
CA ALA A 206 22.14 1.71 29.65
C ALA A 206 22.44 2.13 28.20
N LEU A 207 23.54 1.63 27.63
CA LEU A 207 23.93 1.86 26.25
C LEU A 207 23.67 0.60 25.42
N ILE A 208 22.97 0.76 24.29
CA ILE A 208 22.75 -0.29 23.31
C ILE A 208 23.62 0.05 22.08
N GLU A 209 24.68 -0.71 21.90
CA GLU A 209 25.64 -0.52 20.80
C GLU A 209 25.16 -1.17 19.53
N GLY A 210 25.53 -0.61 18.36
CA GLY A 210 25.20 -1.15 17.06
C GLY A 210 26.09 -0.56 15.96
N ASP A 211 26.01 -1.16 14.76
CA ASP A 211 26.79 -0.74 13.61
C ASP A 211 25.91 -0.01 12.57
N LEU A 212 24.66 -0.45 12.42
CA LEU A 212 23.64 0.16 11.57
C LEU A 212 22.34 0.35 12.39
N PHE A 213 21.72 1.49 12.26
CA PHE A 213 20.49 1.86 12.98
C PHE A 213 19.35 2.08 11.98
N ILE A 214 18.16 1.59 12.32
CA ILE A 214 16.96 1.77 11.47
C ILE A 214 15.91 2.50 12.30
N ASP A 215 15.53 3.68 11.85
CA ASP A 215 14.50 4.49 12.46
C ASP A 215 13.12 4.10 11.91
N CYS A 216 12.35 3.35 12.69
CA CYS A 216 10.95 3.01 12.48
C CYS A 216 10.05 3.64 13.57
N SER A 217 10.50 4.74 14.18
CA SER A 217 9.81 5.39 15.31
C SER A 217 8.57 6.22 14.93
N GLY A 218 8.04 5.98 13.72
CA GLY A 218 6.85 6.64 13.23
C GLY A 218 7.08 8.11 12.86
N SER A 219 6.05 8.94 12.93
CA SER A 219 6.14 10.37 12.57
C SER A 219 7.08 11.18 13.47
N GLN A 220 7.45 10.66 14.64
CA GLN A 220 8.43 11.29 15.50
C GLN A 220 9.83 11.31 14.88
N ALA A 221 10.16 10.28 14.06
CA ALA A 221 11.45 10.11 13.42
C ALA A 221 12.61 10.41 14.38
N LEU A 222 12.62 9.67 15.49
CA LEU A 222 13.44 9.93 16.67
C LEU A 222 14.93 10.10 16.33
N LEU A 223 15.49 9.18 15.55
CA LEU A 223 16.89 9.26 15.16
C LEU A 223 17.08 10.15 13.93
N PHE A 224 16.31 9.88 12.89
CA PHE A 224 16.53 10.45 11.57
C PHE A 224 16.09 11.91 11.48
N GLY A 225 14.94 12.24 12.06
CA GLY A 225 14.39 13.59 12.07
C GLY A 225 14.93 14.48 13.15
N GLN A 226 14.99 13.97 14.40
CA GLN A 226 15.33 14.82 15.56
C GLN A 226 16.83 14.96 15.76
N HIS A 227 17.62 13.90 15.57
CA HIS A 227 19.05 13.92 15.86
C HIS A 227 19.94 14.08 14.63
N LEU A 228 19.57 13.50 13.46
CA LEU A 228 20.31 13.72 12.21
C LEU A 228 19.81 14.95 11.44
N ASN A 229 18.76 15.64 11.94
CA ASN A 229 18.21 16.85 11.35
C ASN A 229 17.84 16.74 9.85
N THR A 230 17.43 15.54 9.40
CA THR A 230 17.00 15.35 8.02
C THR A 230 15.64 15.98 7.81
N SER A 231 15.56 16.95 6.91
CA SER A 231 14.34 17.72 6.68
C SER A 231 13.25 16.92 6.01
N LEU A 232 11.99 17.16 6.40
CA LEU A 232 10.80 16.71 5.66
C LEU A 232 10.53 17.68 4.51
N VAL A 233 10.33 17.15 3.30
CA VAL A 233 9.87 17.89 2.13
C VAL A 233 8.35 17.79 2.09
N PRO A 234 7.61 18.84 2.46
CA PRO A 234 6.16 18.82 2.42
C PRO A 234 5.67 18.71 0.98
N LYS A 235 4.55 18.01 0.79
CA LYS A 235 3.86 17.86 -0.49
C LYS A 235 2.39 18.29 -0.41
N SER A 236 2.08 19.14 0.57
CA SER A 236 0.73 19.69 0.78
C SER A 236 0.27 20.63 -0.35
N ASP A 237 1.20 21.07 -1.21
CA ASP A 237 0.92 21.80 -2.44
C ASP A 237 0.41 20.89 -3.58
N ILE A 238 0.62 19.57 -3.46
CA ILE A 238 0.20 18.55 -4.44
C ILE A 238 -0.95 17.72 -3.88
N LEU A 239 -0.77 17.14 -2.68
CA LEU A 239 -1.76 16.32 -1.98
C LEU A 239 -2.31 17.13 -0.80
N PHE A 240 -3.55 17.58 -0.87
CA PHE A 240 -4.12 18.56 0.06
C PHE A 240 -4.64 17.95 1.36
N ASN A 241 -4.81 16.62 1.40
CA ASN A 241 -5.32 15.95 2.59
C ASN A 241 -4.27 15.94 3.71
N ASP A 242 -4.67 16.37 4.89
CA ASP A 242 -3.83 16.52 6.08
C ASP A 242 -4.46 15.99 7.37
N ALA A 243 -5.69 15.47 7.27
CA ALA A 243 -6.42 14.91 8.39
C ALA A 243 -7.24 13.68 8.00
N ALA A 244 -7.55 12.85 9.01
CA ALA A 244 -8.50 11.77 8.86
C ALA A 244 -9.30 11.52 10.15
N LEU A 245 -10.55 11.08 9.97
CA LEU A 245 -11.42 10.55 11.01
C LEU A 245 -11.55 9.05 10.81
N ALA A 246 -11.08 8.24 11.76
CA ALA A 246 -11.05 6.78 11.64
C ALA A 246 -11.96 6.11 12.66
N VAL A 247 -12.72 5.11 12.25
CA VAL A 247 -13.61 4.32 13.09
C VAL A 247 -13.52 2.84 12.79
N GLN A 248 -13.93 2.04 13.75
CA GLN A 248 -14.14 0.61 13.62
C GLN A 248 -15.63 0.33 13.81
N VAL A 249 -16.26 -0.38 12.85
CA VAL A 249 -17.67 -0.73 12.90
C VAL A 249 -17.80 -2.25 12.81
N SER A 250 -18.32 -2.87 13.86
CA SER A 250 -18.54 -4.33 13.90
C SER A 250 -19.52 -4.76 12.81
N HIS A 251 -19.35 -5.96 12.27
CA HIS A 251 -20.34 -6.56 11.40
C HIS A 251 -21.67 -6.78 12.14
N PRO A 252 -22.83 -6.59 11.47
CA PRO A 252 -24.12 -6.82 12.10
C PRO A 252 -24.41 -8.29 12.42
N ALA A 253 -23.75 -9.24 11.74
CA ALA A 253 -23.86 -10.67 11.94
C ALA A 253 -22.54 -11.39 11.60
N GLU A 254 -22.34 -12.60 12.12
CA GLU A 254 -21.13 -13.40 11.87
C GLU A 254 -20.97 -13.82 10.41
N ASP A 255 -22.08 -14.03 9.71
CA ASP A 255 -22.14 -14.40 8.30
C ASP A 255 -22.12 -13.21 7.33
N THR A 256 -21.94 -12.00 7.83
CA THR A 256 -21.85 -10.79 6.98
C THR A 256 -20.80 -10.98 5.87
N PRO A 257 -21.14 -10.74 4.59
CA PRO A 257 -20.19 -10.84 3.49
C PRO A 257 -18.96 -9.94 3.67
N ILE A 258 -17.80 -10.45 3.27
CA ILE A 258 -16.52 -9.71 3.33
C ILE A 258 -16.15 -9.28 1.91
N ALA A 259 -16.14 -7.98 1.66
CA ALA A 259 -15.79 -7.41 0.36
C ALA A 259 -14.35 -7.78 -0.04
N SER A 260 -14.15 -8.07 -1.33
CA SER A 260 -12.86 -8.48 -1.89
C SER A 260 -12.00 -7.31 -2.37
N SER A 261 -12.44 -6.08 -2.15
CA SER A 261 -11.69 -4.85 -2.47
C SER A 261 -11.83 -3.82 -1.36
N THR A 262 -10.83 -2.96 -1.22
CA THR A 262 -11.01 -1.70 -0.50
C THR A 262 -12.03 -0.87 -1.25
N ARG A 263 -13.05 -0.32 -0.57
CA ARG A 263 -13.92 0.69 -1.16
C ARG A 263 -13.32 2.07 -0.89
N SER A 264 -13.18 2.85 -1.94
CA SER A 264 -12.72 4.24 -1.88
C SER A 264 -13.81 5.13 -2.44
N THR A 265 -14.54 5.82 -1.56
CA THR A 265 -15.71 6.63 -1.93
C THR A 265 -15.39 8.11 -1.82
N ALA A 266 -15.39 8.84 -2.94
CA ALA A 266 -15.14 10.28 -2.95
C ALA A 266 -16.25 11.04 -2.20
N GLN A 267 -15.82 12.04 -1.42
CA GLN A 267 -16.70 12.94 -0.66
C GLN A 267 -16.55 14.38 -1.18
N SER A 268 -17.17 15.33 -0.52
CA SER A 268 -17.11 16.75 -0.92
C SER A 268 -15.69 17.32 -0.87
N ASN A 269 -14.90 16.99 0.15
CA ASN A 269 -13.58 17.55 0.40
C ASN A 269 -12.55 16.50 0.81
N GLY A 270 -12.63 15.32 0.18
CA GLY A 270 -11.78 14.17 0.48
C GLY A 270 -12.40 12.86 0.02
N TRP A 271 -12.10 11.76 0.70
CA TRP A 271 -12.60 10.44 0.36
C TRP A 271 -12.62 9.51 1.58
N ILE A 272 -13.52 8.53 1.57
CA ILE A 272 -13.65 7.52 2.63
C ILE A 272 -13.03 6.22 2.15
N TRP A 273 -12.09 5.65 2.97
CA TRP A 273 -11.72 4.25 2.84
C TRP A 273 -12.67 3.37 3.63
N ASP A 274 -12.90 2.18 3.14
CA ASP A 274 -13.70 1.16 3.81
C ASP A 274 -13.10 -0.22 3.56
N ILE A 275 -12.59 -0.82 4.62
CA ILE A 275 -11.81 -2.06 4.63
C ILE A 275 -12.57 -3.12 5.42
N ALA A 276 -12.93 -4.23 4.77
CA ALA A 276 -13.63 -5.33 5.41
C ALA A 276 -12.65 -6.38 5.97
N LEU A 277 -12.63 -6.53 7.30
CA LEU A 277 -11.97 -7.61 8.03
C LEU A 277 -12.98 -8.71 8.39
N GLN A 278 -12.52 -9.80 9.02
CA GLN A 278 -13.40 -10.93 9.36
C GLN A 278 -14.52 -10.57 10.34
N HIS A 279 -14.31 -9.65 11.27
CA HIS A 279 -15.24 -9.31 12.36
C HIS A 279 -15.77 -7.88 12.33
N ARG A 280 -15.17 -6.99 11.55
CA ARG A 280 -15.49 -5.56 11.49
C ARG A 280 -15.12 -4.93 10.16
N ARG A 281 -15.54 -3.69 9.96
CA ARG A 281 -14.99 -2.84 8.91
C ARG A 281 -14.16 -1.72 9.57
N GLY A 282 -12.99 -1.42 8.97
CA GLY A 282 -12.22 -0.23 9.26
C GLY A 282 -12.58 0.86 8.27
N ILE A 283 -13.16 1.96 8.75
CA ILE A 283 -13.66 3.03 7.90
C ILE A 283 -12.99 4.33 8.32
N GLY A 284 -12.65 5.17 7.36
CA GLY A 284 -12.17 6.49 7.71
C GLY A 284 -12.29 7.50 6.59
N TYR A 285 -12.51 8.74 6.96
CA TYR A 285 -12.61 9.87 6.08
C TYR A 285 -11.31 10.67 6.06
N VAL A 286 -10.58 10.61 4.97
CA VAL A 286 -9.41 11.44 4.66
C VAL A 286 -9.90 12.73 4.05
N HIS A 287 -9.50 13.88 4.60
CA HIS A 287 -9.96 15.19 4.15
C HIS A 287 -8.89 16.26 4.29
N SER A 288 -9.13 17.39 3.67
CA SER A 288 -8.27 18.58 3.79
C SER A 288 -8.89 19.60 4.73
N THR A 289 -8.17 19.93 5.82
CA THR A 289 -8.61 20.95 6.78
C THR A 289 -8.67 22.36 6.19
N ALA A 290 -8.10 22.57 5.01
CA ALA A 290 -8.22 23.83 4.28
C ALA A 290 -9.59 24.03 3.59
N PHE A 291 -10.35 22.95 3.38
CA PHE A 291 -11.62 22.97 2.63
C PHE A 291 -12.84 22.54 3.43
N ILE A 292 -12.66 21.84 4.54
CA ILE A 292 -13.77 21.38 5.39
C ILE A 292 -13.34 21.42 6.85
N ASP A 293 -14.24 21.85 7.73
CA ASP A 293 -13.98 21.75 9.17
C ASP A 293 -14.25 20.33 9.70
N GLU A 294 -13.75 20.07 10.91
CA GLU A 294 -13.84 18.74 11.53
C GLU A 294 -15.27 18.30 11.81
N SER A 295 -16.17 19.23 12.17
CA SER A 295 -17.57 18.92 12.49
C SER A 295 -18.34 18.52 11.23
N GLU A 296 -18.09 19.21 10.12
CA GLU A 296 -18.65 18.88 8.82
C GLU A 296 -18.10 17.54 8.31
N ALA A 297 -16.79 17.31 8.47
CA ALA A 297 -16.15 16.04 8.11
C ALA A 297 -16.72 14.86 8.92
N GLU A 298 -16.95 15.04 10.23
CA GLU A 298 -17.61 14.03 11.05
C GLU A 298 -19.05 13.77 10.60
N THR A 299 -19.77 14.81 10.22
CA THR A 299 -21.14 14.69 9.71
C THR A 299 -21.19 13.87 8.41
N GLU A 300 -20.26 14.08 7.49
CA GLU A 300 -20.14 13.28 6.26
C GLU A 300 -19.81 11.82 6.55
N LEU A 301 -18.85 11.56 7.46
CA LEU A 301 -18.52 10.21 7.89
C LEU A 301 -19.72 9.49 8.52
N ARG A 302 -20.47 10.16 9.41
CA ARG A 302 -21.68 9.60 10.03
C ARG A 302 -22.75 9.30 8.99
N ARG A 303 -22.94 10.15 7.99
CA ARG A 303 -23.88 9.91 6.88
C ARG A 303 -23.50 8.67 6.07
N TYR A 304 -22.19 8.46 5.79
CA TYR A 304 -21.71 7.27 5.14
C TYR A 304 -22.02 6.01 5.96
N ILE A 305 -21.75 6.05 7.27
CA ILE A 305 -21.98 4.91 8.16
C ILE A 305 -23.49 4.65 8.32
N ALA A 306 -24.33 5.68 8.42
CA ALA A 306 -25.78 5.52 8.47
C ALA A 306 -26.33 4.80 7.24
N LYS A 307 -25.83 5.15 6.05
CA LYS A 307 -26.18 4.49 4.79
C LYS A 307 -25.79 3.00 4.76
N GLU A 308 -24.63 2.65 5.30
CA GLU A 308 -24.07 1.28 5.23
C GLU A 308 -24.52 0.38 6.39
N PHE A 309 -24.73 0.93 7.59
CA PHE A 309 -24.97 0.18 8.83
C PHE A 309 -26.21 0.60 9.60
N GLY A 310 -26.88 1.66 9.15
CA GLY A 310 -28.06 2.24 9.81
C GLY A 310 -27.71 3.34 10.84
N GLU A 311 -28.73 4.14 11.19
CA GLU A 311 -28.60 5.33 12.04
C GLU A 311 -28.01 5.03 13.43
N LYS A 312 -28.40 3.92 14.06
CA LYS A 312 -27.87 3.53 15.38
C LYS A 312 -26.36 3.34 15.38
N ALA A 313 -25.82 2.73 14.32
CA ALA A 313 -24.37 2.57 14.18
C ALA A 313 -23.71 3.95 14.03
N ALA A 314 -24.27 4.82 13.19
CA ALA A 314 -23.74 6.16 12.98
C ALA A 314 -23.75 7.04 14.25
N GLU A 315 -24.76 6.90 15.10
CA GLU A 315 -24.82 7.61 16.38
C GLU A 315 -23.80 7.12 17.39
N SER A 316 -23.48 5.81 17.37
CA SER A 316 -22.61 5.18 18.38
C SER A 316 -21.11 5.33 18.12
N ILE A 317 -20.68 5.71 16.92
CA ILE A 317 -19.26 5.82 16.60
C ILE A 317 -18.56 6.94 17.38
N GLN A 318 -17.29 6.69 17.68
CA GLN A 318 -16.38 7.68 18.24
C GLN A 318 -15.15 7.79 17.33
N PRO A 319 -15.12 8.74 16.39
CA PRO A 319 -14.04 8.87 15.45
C PRO A 319 -12.71 9.23 16.14
N ARG A 320 -11.67 8.44 15.82
CA ARG A 320 -10.30 8.81 16.17
C ARG A 320 -9.79 9.84 15.17
N LYS A 321 -9.34 10.97 15.70
CA LYS A 321 -8.79 12.08 14.91
C LYS A 321 -7.32 11.86 14.64
N LEU A 322 -6.94 11.89 13.39
CA LEU A 322 -5.57 11.74 12.92
C LEU A 322 -5.17 13.00 12.15
N LYS A 323 -4.01 13.55 12.43
CA LYS A 323 -3.41 14.65 11.66
C LYS A 323 -2.09 14.18 11.09
N PHE A 324 -1.80 14.59 9.86
CA PHE A 324 -0.55 14.27 9.20
C PHE A 324 -0.14 15.39 8.23
N GLN A 325 1.13 15.40 7.90
CA GLN A 325 1.67 16.27 6.86
C GLN A 325 2.14 15.38 5.71
N PRO A 326 1.52 15.47 4.52
CA PRO A 326 1.99 14.71 3.37
C PRO A 326 3.38 15.17 2.96
N GLY A 327 4.28 14.21 2.81
CA GLY A 327 5.66 14.49 2.45
C GLY A 327 6.61 13.33 2.74
N TYR A 328 7.85 13.52 2.34
CA TYR A 328 8.94 12.57 2.56
C TYR A 328 10.24 13.30 2.90
N ARG A 329 11.23 12.60 3.44
CA ARG A 329 12.50 13.23 3.82
C ARG A 329 13.41 13.43 2.62
N THR A 330 14.31 14.41 2.72
CA THR A 330 15.32 14.71 1.69
C THR A 330 16.31 13.58 1.44
N SER A 331 16.49 12.71 2.44
CA SER A 331 17.33 11.51 2.39
C SER A 331 16.66 10.42 3.22
N PHE A 332 16.92 9.15 2.93
CA PHE A 332 16.37 7.99 3.64
C PHE A 332 17.46 7.14 4.31
N TRP A 333 18.70 7.33 3.90
CA TRP A 333 19.89 6.73 4.52
C TRP A 333 20.95 7.80 4.68
N GLU A 334 21.27 8.12 5.93
CA GLU A 334 22.26 9.13 6.30
C GLU A 334 23.25 8.53 7.31
N LYS A 335 24.56 8.57 7.01
CA LYS A 335 25.57 7.91 7.82
C LYS A 335 25.20 6.42 8.03
N ASN A 336 25.17 5.96 9.26
CA ASN A 336 24.72 4.60 9.61
C ASN A 336 23.30 4.54 10.16
N CYS A 337 22.42 5.44 9.69
CA CYS A 337 21.01 5.43 10.06
C CYS A 337 20.13 5.42 8.80
N VAL A 338 19.10 4.58 8.81
CA VAL A 338 18.11 4.44 7.73
C VAL A 338 16.73 4.72 8.27
N ALA A 339 15.93 5.54 7.58
CA ALA A 339 14.53 5.77 7.93
C ALA A 339 13.62 4.84 7.11
N ILE A 340 12.70 4.13 7.79
CA ILE A 340 11.71 3.25 7.15
C ILE A 340 10.32 3.49 7.76
N GLY A 341 9.29 3.46 6.94
CA GLY A 341 7.91 3.74 7.33
C GLY A 341 7.66 5.24 7.52
N MET A 342 6.87 5.62 8.51
CA MET A 342 6.50 7.03 8.72
C MET A 342 7.68 7.93 9.11
N SER A 343 8.79 7.40 9.57
CA SER A 343 10.03 8.18 9.79
C SER A 343 10.64 8.66 8.49
N ALA A 344 10.46 7.92 7.39
CA ALA A 344 10.90 8.28 6.04
C ALA A 344 9.96 9.27 5.36
N GLY A 345 8.66 9.18 5.63
CA GLY A 345 7.62 10.01 5.06
C GLY A 345 6.23 9.42 5.26
N PHE A 346 5.21 10.23 4.97
CA PHE A 346 3.82 9.80 4.99
C PHE A 346 3.00 10.55 3.95
N ILE A 347 2.09 9.86 3.33
CA ILE A 347 1.04 10.41 2.48
C ILE A 347 -0.27 9.70 2.78
N GLU A 348 -1.37 10.26 2.32
CA GLU A 348 -2.69 9.64 2.48
C GLU A 348 -2.73 8.18 1.98
N PRO A 349 -3.57 7.30 2.58
CA PRO A 349 -3.56 5.86 2.30
C PRO A 349 -4.28 5.47 0.99
N LEU A 350 -4.49 6.40 0.08
CA LEU A 350 -5.06 6.10 -1.23
C LEU A 350 -4.18 5.07 -1.94
N GLU A 351 -4.79 3.99 -2.41
CA GLU A 351 -4.12 2.82 -3.03
C GLU A 351 -3.21 2.01 -2.07
N ALA A 352 -3.28 2.27 -0.75
CA ALA A 352 -2.60 1.46 0.28
C ALA A 352 -1.08 1.30 0.06
N SER A 353 -0.37 2.39 -0.23
CA SER A 353 1.07 2.37 -0.54
C SER A 353 1.98 2.30 0.70
N ALA A 354 1.46 2.48 1.92
CA ALA A 354 2.30 2.59 3.12
C ALA A 354 3.12 1.32 3.39
N LEU A 355 2.48 0.14 3.45
CA LEU A 355 3.18 -1.11 3.75
C LEU A 355 4.08 -1.56 2.60
N VAL A 356 3.71 -1.37 1.34
CA VAL A 356 4.60 -1.71 0.21
C VAL A 356 5.86 -0.85 0.21
N MET A 357 5.79 0.40 0.68
CA MET A 357 7.00 1.22 0.86
C MET A 357 7.90 0.69 1.98
N VAL A 358 7.34 0.17 3.06
CA VAL A 358 8.12 -0.52 4.12
C VAL A 358 8.78 -1.78 3.55
N GLU A 359 8.03 -2.65 2.86
CA GLU A 359 8.54 -3.85 2.20
C GLU A 359 9.68 -3.50 1.24
N THR A 360 9.44 -2.56 0.33
CA THR A 360 10.42 -2.12 -0.67
C THR A 360 11.70 -1.58 -0.02
N SER A 361 11.54 -0.73 1.00
CA SER A 361 12.69 -0.17 1.74
C SER A 361 13.49 -1.26 2.45
N ALA A 362 12.82 -2.19 3.13
CA ALA A 362 13.48 -3.27 3.87
C ALA A 362 14.19 -4.26 2.93
N TRP A 363 13.55 -4.68 1.82
CA TRP A 363 14.17 -5.56 0.81
C TRP A 363 15.34 -4.88 0.08
N LEU A 364 15.22 -3.58 -0.24
CA LEU A 364 16.31 -2.83 -0.84
C LEU A 364 17.47 -2.68 0.14
N LEU A 365 17.20 -2.43 1.42
CA LEU A 365 18.19 -2.35 2.47
C LEU A 365 18.92 -3.68 2.64
N ALA A 366 18.19 -4.80 2.73
CA ALA A 366 18.78 -6.13 2.86
C ALA A 366 19.86 -6.44 1.78
N ARG A 367 19.61 -5.96 0.55
CA ARG A 367 20.55 -6.13 -0.57
C ARG A 367 21.68 -5.09 -0.61
N SER A 368 21.55 -4.00 0.17
CA SER A 368 22.43 -2.84 0.10
C SER A 368 23.34 -2.70 1.31
N VAL A 369 23.11 -3.44 2.42
CA VAL A 369 23.97 -3.39 3.61
C VAL A 369 25.39 -3.81 3.23
N PRO A 370 26.40 -2.93 3.37
CA PRO A 370 27.77 -3.28 3.04
C PRO A 370 28.42 -4.10 4.16
N LEU A 371 29.48 -4.83 3.83
CA LEU A 371 30.22 -5.63 4.82
C LEU A 371 30.90 -4.77 5.88
N CYS A 372 31.25 -3.53 5.54
CA CYS A 372 31.98 -2.65 6.45
C CYS A 372 31.50 -1.19 6.32
N ARG A 373 31.66 -0.45 7.42
CA ARG A 373 31.22 0.91 7.61
C ARG A 373 31.73 1.89 6.55
N GLU A 374 32.95 1.71 6.08
CA GLU A 374 33.59 2.60 5.10
C GLU A 374 32.90 2.59 3.74
N HIS A 375 32.06 1.59 3.47
CA HIS A 375 31.28 1.49 2.23
C HIS A 375 29.82 1.95 2.36
N ILE A 376 29.39 2.43 3.53
CA ILE A 376 28.01 2.87 3.74
C ILE A 376 27.59 3.95 2.74
N GLU A 377 28.41 4.97 2.49
CA GLU A 377 28.06 6.05 1.56
C GLU A 377 27.87 5.57 0.12
N LEU A 378 28.61 4.54 -0.30
CA LEU A 378 28.44 3.92 -1.63
C LEU A 378 27.11 3.19 -1.74
N SER A 379 26.64 2.55 -0.67
CA SER A 379 25.34 1.88 -0.60
C SER A 379 24.17 2.85 -0.43
N ALA A 380 24.35 3.88 0.37
CA ALA A 380 23.31 4.87 0.68
C ALA A 380 22.87 5.67 -0.55
N LYS A 381 23.80 6.00 -1.45
CA LYS A 381 23.50 6.82 -2.63
C LYS A 381 22.45 6.17 -3.56
N PRO A 382 22.63 4.95 -4.08
CA PRO A 382 21.62 4.31 -4.92
C PRO A 382 20.33 3.99 -4.14
N PHE A 383 20.41 3.67 -2.84
CA PHE A 383 19.26 3.47 -1.98
C PHE A 383 18.38 4.73 -1.92
N ASN A 384 19.00 5.88 -1.62
CA ASN A 384 18.30 7.17 -1.56
C ASN A 384 17.65 7.55 -2.89
N GLN A 385 18.34 7.32 -4.01
CA GLN A 385 17.81 7.58 -5.35
C GLN A 385 16.59 6.72 -5.66
N ALA A 386 16.63 5.43 -5.34
CA ALA A 386 15.52 4.52 -5.58
C ALA A 386 14.28 4.89 -4.74
N LEU A 387 14.46 5.19 -3.44
CA LEU A 387 13.33 5.59 -2.60
C LEU A 387 12.77 6.95 -2.98
N LEU A 388 13.61 7.93 -3.35
CA LEU A 388 13.13 9.21 -3.86
C LEU A 388 12.26 9.02 -5.10
N HIS A 389 12.71 8.22 -6.05
CA HIS A 389 11.93 7.87 -7.24
C HIS A 389 10.57 7.26 -6.86
N HIS A 390 10.54 6.28 -5.95
CA HIS A 390 9.28 5.66 -5.53
C HIS A 390 8.32 6.65 -4.87
N TRP A 391 8.79 7.52 -3.98
CA TRP A 391 7.97 8.57 -3.36
C TRP A 391 7.37 9.52 -4.39
N GLU A 392 8.17 10.00 -5.33
CA GLU A 392 7.70 10.90 -6.39
C GLU A 392 6.67 10.22 -7.30
N ARG A 393 6.91 8.96 -7.68
CA ARG A 393 5.99 8.21 -8.53
C ARG A 393 4.67 7.85 -7.84
N ILE A 394 4.70 7.56 -6.54
CA ILE A 394 3.47 7.34 -5.77
C ILE A 394 2.65 8.64 -5.72
N ILE A 395 3.27 9.77 -5.37
CA ILE A 395 2.58 11.07 -5.32
C ILE A 395 1.98 11.42 -6.69
N HIS A 396 2.71 11.18 -7.76
CA HIS A 396 2.24 11.34 -9.13
C HIS A 396 0.99 10.47 -9.41
N PHE A 397 1.03 9.19 -9.03
CA PHE A 397 -0.07 8.26 -9.23
C PHE A 397 -1.30 8.64 -8.40
N LEU A 398 -1.13 9.02 -7.13
CA LEU A 398 -2.23 9.46 -6.30
C LEU A 398 -2.87 10.74 -6.86
N LYS A 399 -2.05 11.71 -7.27
CA LYS A 399 -2.55 12.96 -7.85
C LYS A 399 -3.36 12.74 -9.13
N LEU A 400 -3.04 11.73 -9.91
CA LEU A 400 -3.78 11.38 -11.13
C LEU A 400 -5.28 11.17 -10.84
N HIS A 401 -5.64 10.48 -9.75
CA HIS A 401 -7.05 10.25 -9.37
C HIS A 401 -7.83 11.57 -9.23
N TYR A 402 -7.23 12.54 -8.58
CA TYR A 402 -7.84 13.86 -8.34
C TYR A 402 -7.94 14.70 -9.61
N VAL A 403 -6.89 14.69 -10.43
CA VAL A 403 -6.83 15.51 -11.65
C VAL A 403 -7.85 15.04 -12.69
N LEU A 404 -8.13 13.74 -12.77
CA LEU A 404 -9.09 13.16 -13.69
C LEU A 404 -10.54 13.34 -13.26
N SER A 405 -10.81 13.71 -12.00
CA SER A 405 -12.15 13.92 -11.46
C SER A 405 -12.87 15.08 -12.14
N GLU A 406 -14.16 14.93 -12.35
CA GLU A 406 -15.07 15.96 -12.89
C GLU A 406 -16.02 16.50 -11.80
N ARG A 407 -15.78 16.14 -10.54
CA ARG A 407 -16.57 16.60 -9.40
C ARG A 407 -16.49 18.10 -9.24
N GLU A 408 -17.59 18.71 -8.83
CA GLU A 408 -17.70 20.13 -8.52
C GLU A 408 -17.22 20.40 -7.08
N GLY A 409 -16.93 21.68 -6.79
CA GLY A 409 -16.50 22.18 -5.49
C GLY A 409 -15.03 22.59 -5.43
N ALA A 410 -14.73 23.54 -4.56
CA ALA A 410 -13.44 24.22 -4.45
C ALA A 410 -12.27 23.22 -4.25
N TYR A 411 -12.46 22.18 -3.46
CA TYR A 411 -11.46 21.12 -3.23
C TYR A 411 -11.09 20.40 -4.54
N TRP A 412 -12.09 19.92 -5.30
CA TRP A 412 -11.87 19.19 -6.55
C TRP A 412 -11.34 20.09 -7.66
N GLU A 413 -11.79 21.35 -7.71
CA GLU A 413 -11.29 22.37 -8.64
C GLU A 413 -9.83 22.72 -8.37
N ALA A 414 -9.45 22.85 -7.10
CA ALA A 414 -8.06 23.09 -6.71
C ALA A 414 -7.14 21.94 -7.13
N HIS A 415 -7.60 20.69 -7.02
CA HIS A 415 -6.83 19.53 -7.51
C HIS A 415 -6.64 19.51 -9.03
N ARG A 416 -7.61 20.01 -9.79
CA ARG A 416 -7.51 20.14 -11.26
C ARG A 416 -6.67 21.32 -11.72
N ASN A 417 -6.30 22.24 -10.83
CA ASN A 417 -5.43 23.35 -11.18
C ASN A 417 -4.01 22.84 -11.47
N PRO A 418 -3.45 23.08 -12.68
CA PRO A 418 -2.11 22.60 -13.05
C PRO A 418 -0.98 23.05 -12.12
N SER A 419 -1.14 24.17 -11.39
CA SER A 419 -0.14 24.61 -10.42
C SER A 419 0.05 23.65 -9.24
N SER A 420 -0.90 22.73 -9.00
CA SER A 420 -0.82 21.70 -7.97
C SER A 420 -0.36 20.34 -8.48
N TRP A 421 0.04 20.22 -9.74
CA TRP A 421 0.43 18.94 -10.33
C TRP A 421 1.94 18.69 -10.19
N PRO A 422 2.37 17.42 -10.01
CA PRO A 422 3.75 17.05 -10.26
C PRO A 422 4.13 17.37 -11.71
N GLY A 423 5.33 17.89 -11.94
CA GLY A 423 5.73 18.38 -13.27
C GLY A 423 5.57 17.35 -14.40
N SER A 424 5.86 16.08 -14.14
CA SER A 424 5.73 14.99 -15.12
C SER A 424 4.27 14.60 -15.44
N LEU A 425 3.29 14.94 -14.59
CA LEU A 425 1.90 14.55 -14.79
C LEU A 425 1.24 15.25 -16.00
N ALA A 426 1.56 16.50 -16.22
CA ALA A 426 1.06 17.25 -17.38
C ALA A 426 1.55 16.65 -18.69
N ASP A 427 2.82 16.26 -18.75
CA ASP A 427 3.43 15.60 -19.92
C ASP A 427 2.82 14.23 -20.18
N ASP A 428 2.63 13.43 -19.13
CA ASP A 428 1.97 12.13 -19.21
C ASP A 428 0.54 12.25 -19.75
N LEU A 429 -0.26 13.14 -19.19
CA LEU A 429 -1.65 13.37 -19.65
C LEU A 429 -1.70 13.87 -21.09
N SER A 430 -0.75 14.72 -21.51
CA SER A 430 -0.62 15.18 -22.90
C SER A 430 -0.25 14.01 -23.82
N SER A 431 0.67 13.15 -23.41
CA SER A 431 1.09 11.96 -24.14
C SER A 431 -0.07 10.95 -24.31
N TRP A 432 -0.81 10.64 -23.24
CA TRP A 432 -1.89 9.64 -23.27
C TRP A 432 -3.11 10.09 -24.08
N ARG A 433 -3.28 11.37 -24.29
CA ARG A 433 -4.27 11.88 -25.26
C ARG A 433 -3.92 11.55 -26.70
N GLN A 434 -2.66 11.23 -27.00
CA GLN A 434 -2.15 10.99 -28.35
C GLN A 434 -1.81 9.53 -28.60
N ARG A 435 -1.40 8.80 -27.58
CA ARG A 435 -0.98 7.39 -27.66
C ARG A 435 -1.40 6.60 -26.43
N PRO A 436 -1.59 5.28 -26.55
CA PRO A 436 -1.86 4.42 -25.40
C PRO A 436 -0.76 4.49 -24.34
N ILE A 437 -1.15 4.20 -23.09
CA ILE A 437 -0.22 4.01 -21.97
C ILE A 437 0.52 2.69 -22.21
N ASP A 438 1.83 2.77 -22.49
CA ASP A 438 2.62 1.60 -22.90
C ASP A 438 3.32 0.97 -21.70
N HIS A 439 3.34 -0.37 -21.68
CA HIS A 439 4.07 -1.18 -20.69
C HIS A 439 5.60 -1.16 -20.91
N GLY A 440 6.06 -0.77 -22.09
CA GLY A 440 7.48 -0.72 -22.46
C GLY A 440 8.16 0.63 -22.18
N GLU A 441 7.48 1.59 -21.58
CA GLU A 441 8.10 2.86 -21.17
C GLU A 441 9.14 2.59 -20.06
N ALA A 442 10.40 2.94 -20.34
CA ALA A 442 11.53 2.61 -19.48
C ALA A 442 11.36 3.11 -18.03
N ASP A 443 10.77 4.29 -17.88
CA ASP A 443 10.54 4.92 -16.57
C ASP A 443 9.49 4.20 -15.71
N ARG A 444 8.65 3.34 -16.33
CA ARG A 444 7.58 2.61 -15.63
C ARG A 444 7.93 1.18 -15.26
N ILE A 445 9.03 0.64 -15.77
CA ILE A 445 9.45 -0.74 -15.46
C ILE A 445 9.84 -0.88 -13.98
N THR A 446 10.39 0.18 -13.40
CA THR A 446 10.82 0.22 -12.00
C THR A 446 9.77 0.83 -11.06
N ASP A 447 8.67 1.37 -11.60
CA ASP A 447 7.60 1.98 -10.80
C ASP A 447 6.86 0.93 -9.99
N LEU A 448 6.49 1.29 -8.75
CA LEU A 448 5.62 0.47 -7.91
C LEU A 448 4.24 0.29 -8.53
N PHE A 449 3.70 1.33 -9.18
CA PHE A 449 2.49 1.25 -9.98
C PHE A 449 2.85 1.02 -11.46
N PRO A 450 2.62 -0.20 -12.01
CA PRO A 450 2.90 -0.50 -13.41
C PRO A 450 1.95 0.24 -14.36
N ALA A 451 2.26 0.25 -15.65
CA ALA A 451 1.42 0.87 -16.69
C ALA A 451 -0.04 0.38 -16.65
N ALA A 452 -0.28 -0.88 -16.28
CA ALA A 452 -1.61 -1.43 -16.08
C ALA A 452 -2.43 -0.65 -15.04
N SER A 453 -1.82 -0.22 -13.94
CA SER A 453 -2.48 0.60 -12.92
C SER A 453 -2.91 1.95 -13.49
N TYR A 454 -2.02 2.61 -14.23
CA TYR A 454 -2.36 3.87 -14.92
C TYR A 454 -3.49 3.68 -15.93
N GLN A 455 -3.51 2.57 -16.67
CA GLN A 455 -4.62 2.25 -17.59
C GLN A 455 -5.95 2.11 -16.84
N TYR A 456 -5.97 1.39 -15.70
CA TYR A 456 -7.19 1.22 -14.90
C TYR A 456 -7.74 2.54 -14.37
N ILE A 457 -6.87 3.44 -13.92
CA ILE A 457 -7.32 4.74 -13.43
C ILE A 457 -7.74 5.64 -14.59
N TYR A 458 -6.91 5.79 -15.62
CA TYR A 458 -7.18 6.70 -16.74
C TYR A 458 -8.46 6.34 -17.50
N HIS A 459 -8.60 5.07 -17.91
CA HIS A 459 -9.80 4.61 -18.60
C HIS A 459 -10.98 4.39 -17.64
N GLY A 460 -10.71 3.98 -16.39
CA GLY A 460 -11.73 3.90 -15.36
C GLY A 460 -12.41 5.23 -15.10
N MET A 461 -11.67 6.33 -15.18
CA MET A 461 -12.18 7.70 -15.12
C MET A 461 -12.69 8.23 -16.48
N GLY A 462 -12.99 7.33 -17.43
CA GLY A 462 -13.64 7.67 -18.70
C GLY A 462 -12.78 8.45 -19.68
N LYS A 463 -11.45 8.46 -19.51
CA LYS A 463 -10.59 9.22 -20.43
C LYS A 463 -10.23 8.39 -21.65
N PRO A 464 -10.46 8.93 -22.88
CA PRO A 464 -10.17 8.21 -24.14
C PRO A 464 -8.70 8.31 -24.50
N VAL A 465 -8.23 7.35 -25.30
CA VAL A 465 -6.94 7.45 -25.99
C VAL A 465 -7.11 8.25 -27.28
N GLY A 466 -6.28 9.26 -27.45
CA GLY A 466 -6.27 10.04 -28.70
C GLY A 466 -5.89 9.20 -29.90
N SER A 467 -6.41 9.57 -31.07
CA SER A 467 -6.10 8.93 -32.34
C SER A 467 -5.43 9.91 -33.31
N ASP A 468 -4.14 9.73 -33.53
CA ASP A 468 -3.41 10.53 -34.53
C ASP A 468 -3.48 10.02 -35.97
N GLY A 469 -4.15 8.90 -36.21
CA GLY A 469 -4.29 8.29 -37.57
C GLY A 469 -3.04 7.59 -38.10
N ARG A 470 -1.87 7.73 -37.50
CA ARG A 470 -0.59 7.20 -38.02
C ARG A 470 -0.48 5.67 -37.93
N ASN A 471 -1.13 5.04 -36.97
CA ASN A 471 -1.09 3.59 -36.76
C ASN A 471 -2.34 2.86 -37.30
N ARG A 472 -2.86 3.30 -38.45
CA ARG A 472 -4.12 2.80 -39.05
C ARG A 472 -4.16 1.28 -39.20
N ARG A 473 -3.05 0.66 -39.63
CA ARG A 473 -2.97 -0.80 -39.84
C ARG A 473 -3.08 -1.55 -38.51
N THR A 474 -2.33 -1.13 -37.48
CA THR A 474 -2.38 -1.72 -36.14
C THR A 474 -3.78 -1.57 -35.56
N ARG A 475 -4.42 -0.41 -35.71
CA ARG A 475 -5.80 -0.18 -35.22
C ARG A 475 -6.82 -1.08 -35.92
N GLN A 476 -6.71 -1.31 -37.20
CA GLN A 476 -7.59 -2.26 -37.92
C GLN A 476 -7.42 -3.68 -37.38
N GLN A 477 -6.18 -4.11 -37.14
CA GLN A 477 -5.90 -5.43 -36.55
C GLN A 477 -6.46 -5.53 -35.13
N VAL A 478 -6.25 -4.51 -34.32
CA VAL A 478 -6.80 -4.41 -32.95
C VAL A 478 -8.32 -4.44 -32.99
N ALA A 479 -8.97 -3.62 -33.82
CA ALA A 479 -10.43 -3.58 -33.95
C ALA A 479 -11.04 -4.90 -34.37
N GLN A 480 -10.34 -5.68 -35.21
CA GLN A 480 -10.78 -7.02 -35.65
C GLN A 480 -10.64 -8.09 -34.57
N ALA A 481 -9.57 -8.02 -33.75
CA ALA A 481 -9.30 -8.99 -32.68
C ALA A 481 -10.00 -8.69 -31.37
N ALA A 482 -10.30 -7.40 -31.07
CA ALA A 482 -10.85 -6.93 -29.82
C ALA A 482 -12.16 -7.62 -29.39
N PRO A 483 -13.18 -7.81 -30.26
CA PRO A 483 -14.43 -8.46 -29.85
C PRO A 483 -14.19 -9.85 -29.27
N GLN A 484 -13.39 -10.67 -29.93
CA GLN A 484 -13.08 -12.03 -29.45
C GLN A 484 -12.34 -12.00 -28.11
N LEU A 485 -11.44 -11.05 -27.91
CA LEU A 485 -10.68 -10.93 -26.69
C LEU A 485 -11.57 -10.48 -25.51
N PHE A 486 -12.48 -9.54 -25.73
CA PHE A 486 -13.46 -9.15 -24.72
C PHE A 486 -14.41 -10.30 -24.35
N ASP A 487 -14.85 -11.08 -25.34
CA ASP A 487 -15.66 -12.28 -25.10
C ASP A 487 -14.89 -13.33 -24.28
N ASP A 488 -13.58 -13.52 -24.55
CA ASP A 488 -12.72 -14.43 -23.80
C ASP A 488 -12.60 -13.96 -22.34
N VAL A 489 -12.42 -12.66 -22.10
CA VAL A 489 -12.40 -12.07 -20.76
C VAL A 489 -13.73 -12.30 -20.03
N GLN A 490 -14.87 -12.05 -20.67
CA GLN A 490 -16.19 -12.24 -20.05
C GLN A 490 -16.43 -13.72 -19.71
N ARG A 491 -16.04 -14.66 -20.57
CA ARG A 491 -16.12 -16.09 -20.29
C ARG A 491 -15.24 -16.50 -19.12
N ALA A 492 -14.01 -15.97 -19.04
CA ALA A 492 -13.10 -16.22 -17.92
C ALA A 492 -13.66 -15.67 -16.59
N GLN A 493 -14.23 -14.47 -16.60
CA GLN A 493 -14.90 -13.89 -15.42
C GLN A 493 -16.06 -14.77 -14.95
N GLN A 494 -16.93 -15.21 -15.84
CA GLN A 494 -18.08 -16.03 -15.49
C GLN A 494 -17.64 -17.40 -14.92
N ALA A 495 -16.63 -18.02 -15.51
CA ALA A 495 -16.08 -19.30 -15.05
C ALA A 495 -15.46 -19.17 -13.64
N LEU A 496 -14.67 -18.13 -13.39
CA LEU A 496 -14.06 -17.84 -12.11
C LEU A 496 -15.12 -17.50 -11.06
N PHE A 497 -16.08 -16.64 -11.38
CA PHE A 497 -17.15 -16.24 -10.47
C PHE A 497 -17.96 -17.45 -9.97
N THR A 498 -18.25 -18.39 -10.87
CA THR A 498 -18.98 -19.63 -10.53
C THR A 498 -18.13 -20.59 -9.70
N ALA A 499 -16.82 -20.64 -9.97
CA ALA A 499 -15.92 -21.62 -9.34
C ALA A 499 -15.40 -21.21 -7.97
N MET A 500 -15.37 -19.91 -7.65
CA MET A 500 -14.79 -19.40 -6.40
C MET A 500 -15.84 -19.30 -5.28
N PRO A 501 -15.47 -19.66 -4.03
CA PRO A 501 -16.31 -19.44 -2.85
C PRO A 501 -16.41 -17.94 -2.52
N SER A 502 -17.23 -17.59 -1.53
CA SER A 502 -17.14 -16.25 -0.93
C SER A 502 -15.88 -16.11 -0.05
N ASN A 503 -15.44 -14.87 0.19
CA ASN A 503 -14.35 -14.60 1.13
C ASN A 503 -14.65 -15.15 2.52
N ARG A 504 -15.87 -14.95 3.02
CA ARG A 504 -16.33 -15.47 4.32
C ARG A 504 -16.17 -17.00 4.38
N ASP A 505 -16.78 -17.70 3.43
CA ASP A 505 -16.76 -19.17 3.39
C ASP A 505 -15.34 -19.75 3.30
N LEU A 506 -14.44 -19.10 2.53
CA LEU A 506 -13.06 -19.56 2.46
C LEU A 506 -12.30 -19.31 3.78
N LEU A 507 -12.43 -18.13 4.37
CA LEU A 507 -11.76 -17.78 5.62
C LEU A 507 -12.22 -18.66 6.80
N ASP A 508 -13.51 -18.95 6.88
CA ASP A 508 -14.06 -19.85 7.91
C ASP A 508 -13.53 -21.28 7.72
N LYS A 509 -13.39 -21.76 6.49
CA LYS A 509 -12.77 -23.07 6.19
C LYS A 509 -11.27 -23.08 6.50
N ILE A 510 -10.54 -22.03 6.20
CA ILE A 510 -9.12 -21.91 6.55
C ILE A 510 -8.93 -21.95 8.06
N LYS A 511 -9.75 -21.23 8.79
CA LYS A 511 -9.74 -21.24 10.26
C LYS A 511 -10.02 -22.63 10.84
N ALA A 512 -10.94 -23.39 10.24
CA ALA A 512 -11.34 -24.71 10.71
C ALA A 512 -10.37 -25.83 10.33
N PHE A 513 -9.76 -25.76 9.14
CA PHE A 513 -9.04 -26.90 8.54
C PHE A 513 -7.60 -26.56 8.12
N GLY A 514 -7.17 -25.29 8.18
CA GLY A 514 -5.90 -24.84 7.59
C GLY A 514 -5.91 -24.85 6.06
N GLN A 515 -4.74 -24.74 5.47
CA GLN A 515 -4.49 -24.81 4.03
C GLN A 515 -3.38 -25.82 3.71
N PRO A 516 -3.37 -26.42 2.52
CA PRO A 516 -2.23 -27.22 2.06
C PRO A 516 -0.97 -26.35 1.98
N ARG A 517 0.17 -26.91 2.37
CA ARG A 517 1.51 -26.33 2.15
C ARG A 517 2.20 -27.10 1.03
N ILE A 518 3.01 -26.42 0.24
CA ILE A 518 3.87 -27.04 -0.79
C ILE A 518 5.23 -27.34 -0.17
#